data_9353a3d9f256b743b1857b79bce6a88b
#
_entry.id   9353a3d9f256b743b1857b79bce6a88b
#
_cell.length_a   1.000
_cell.length_b   1.000
_cell.length_c   1.000
_cell.angle_alpha   90.00
_cell.angle_beta   90.00
_cell.angle_gamma   90.00
#
_symmetry.space_group_name_H-M   'P 1'
#
loop_
_entity.id
_entity.type
_entity.pdbx_description
1 polymer ?
#
loop_
_entity_poly.entity_id
_entity_poly.type
_entity_poly.pdbx_seq_one_letter_code
_entity_poly.pdbx_strand_id
1 'polypeptide(L)'
;LYPTKRAGLLQGYGGTANKRVGETLKILKNEWRRMANKGVDAKTLRDAKTYLIGSYPLRFTSSGNIAAILVSMQLEELGIDFIDQRNSLINSVSLNDVNATAKKLLDPDNLVIVVVGSPEGVTSTP
;
A
#
# COMPACT_ATOMS: atom_id res chain seq x y z
N LEU A 1 2.35 1.24 -2.47
CA LEU A 1 2.57 0.80 -3.85
C LEU A 1 3.59 1.72 -4.50
N TYR A 2 4.60 1.14 -5.10
CA TYR A 2 5.61 1.86 -5.88
C TYR A 2 5.42 1.44 -7.34
N PRO A 3 4.73 2.24 -8.15
CA PRO A 3 4.64 1.99 -9.57
C PRO A 3 6.03 2.21 -10.20
N THR A 4 6.44 1.31 -11.05
CA THR A 4 7.63 1.46 -11.88
C THR A 4 7.26 1.18 -13.32
N LYS A 5 8.02 1.70 -14.29
CA LYS A 5 7.71 1.54 -15.73
C LYS A 5 7.57 0.08 -16.18
N ARG A 6 8.13 -0.89 -15.45
CA ARG A 6 8.16 -2.31 -15.87
C ARG A 6 7.48 -3.25 -14.87
N ALA A 7 7.29 -2.84 -13.63
CA ALA A 7 6.67 -3.65 -12.60
C ALA A 7 6.05 -2.75 -11.51
N GLY A 8 5.04 -3.25 -10.82
CA GLY A 8 4.53 -2.62 -9.60
C GLY A 8 5.05 -3.37 -8.38
N LEU A 9 5.45 -2.64 -7.35
CA LEU A 9 5.87 -3.21 -6.07
C LEU A 9 4.88 -2.80 -4.97
N LEU A 10 4.24 -3.80 -4.35
CA LEU A 10 3.48 -3.59 -3.12
C LEU A 10 4.40 -3.91 -1.94
N GLN A 11 4.79 -2.88 -1.20
CA GLN A 11 5.72 -2.99 -0.10
C GLN A 11 5.06 -2.51 1.20
N GLY A 12 5.30 -3.25 2.28
CA GLY A 12 4.99 -2.85 3.65
C GLY A 12 6.26 -2.93 4.51
N TYR A 13 6.32 -2.13 5.54
CA TYR A 13 7.38 -2.19 6.53
C TYR A 13 6.81 -1.94 7.92
N GLY A 14 7.50 -2.43 8.93
CA GLY A 14 7.13 -2.26 10.32
C GLY A 14 8.32 -2.51 11.24
N GLY A 15 8.23 -1.98 12.46
CA GLY A 15 9.22 -2.21 13.52
C GLY A 15 8.58 -2.99 14.68
N THR A 16 9.33 -3.95 15.22
CA THR A 16 8.92 -4.69 16.40
C THR A 16 10.14 -5.12 17.22
N ALA A 17 9.95 -5.53 18.45
CA ALA A 17 11.05 -6.08 19.24
C ALA A 17 11.49 -7.44 18.68
N ASN A 18 12.79 -7.76 18.75
CA ASN A 18 13.37 -8.99 18.19
C ASN A 18 12.61 -10.26 18.59
N LYS A 19 12.22 -10.37 19.87
CA LYS A 19 11.44 -11.50 20.41
C LYS A 19 10.01 -11.63 19.87
N ARG A 20 9.48 -10.60 19.20
CA ARG A 20 8.11 -10.60 18.63
C ARG A 20 8.08 -10.67 17.11
N VAL A 21 9.22 -10.79 16.47
CA VAL A 21 9.28 -10.79 14.99
C VAL A 21 8.46 -11.95 14.42
N GLY A 22 8.62 -13.17 14.92
CA GLY A 22 7.86 -14.34 14.46
C GLY A 22 6.35 -14.16 14.59
N GLU A 23 5.86 -13.62 15.72
CA GLU A 23 4.45 -13.32 15.93
C GLU A 23 3.96 -12.24 14.96
N THR A 24 4.72 -11.16 14.81
CA THR A 24 4.38 -10.05 13.89
C THR A 24 4.25 -10.54 12.44
N LEU A 25 5.16 -11.39 11.98
CA LEU A 25 5.10 -11.96 10.63
C LEU A 25 3.88 -12.88 10.45
N LYS A 26 3.55 -13.66 11.48
CA LYS A 26 2.34 -14.50 11.47
C LYS A 26 1.06 -13.67 11.35
N ILE A 27 0.95 -12.59 12.13
CA ILE A 27 -0.19 -11.67 12.07
C ILE A 27 -0.27 -11.04 10.68
N LEU A 28 0.84 -10.55 10.14
CA LEU A 28 0.91 -9.93 8.82
C LEU A 28 0.43 -10.89 7.73
N LYS A 29 0.94 -12.12 7.70
CA LYS A 29 0.52 -13.14 6.73
C LYS A 29 -0.97 -13.50 6.86
N ASN A 30 -1.48 -13.56 8.09
CA ASN A 30 -2.90 -13.85 8.34
C ASN A 30 -3.81 -12.71 7.85
N GLU A 31 -3.44 -11.45 8.10
CA GLU A 31 -4.20 -10.29 7.61
C GLU A 31 -4.15 -10.20 6.08
N TRP A 32 -3.02 -10.50 5.48
CA TRP A 32 -2.86 -10.58 4.04
C TRP A 32 -3.81 -11.63 3.43
N ARG A 33 -3.82 -12.84 4.02
CA ARG A 33 -4.72 -13.92 3.63
C ARG A 33 -6.19 -13.57 3.86
N ARG A 34 -6.48 -12.92 4.99
CA ARG A 34 -7.84 -12.45 5.30
C ARG A 34 -8.34 -11.48 4.24
N MET A 35 -7.53 -10.49 3.88
CA MET A 35 -7.89 -9.50 2.87
C MET A 35 -8.04 -10.12 1.47
N ALA A 36 -7.16 -11.06 1.09
CA ALA A 36 -7.27 -11.78 -0.18
C ALA A 36 -8.56 -12.60 -0.29
N ASN A 37 -8.97 -13.26 0.81
CA ASN A 37 -10.11 -14.20 0.79
C ASN A 37 -11.45 -13.53 1.11
N LYS A 38 -11.48 -12.57 2.04
CA LYS A 38 -12.71 -11.92 2.52
C LYS A 38 -12.91 -10.53 1.96
N GLY A 39 -11.83 -9.91 1.46
CA GLY A 39 -11.86 -8.53 1.00
C GLY A 39 -12.12 -7.52 2.13
N VAL A 40 -12.65 -6.39 1.74
CA VAL A 40 -13.12 -5.32 2.61
C VAL A 40 -14.61 -5.07 2.38
N ASP A 41 -15.27 -4.46 3.35
CA ASP A 41 -16.67 -4.04 3.23
C ASP A 41 -16.79 -2.61 2.66
N ALA A 42 -18.03 -2.23 2.32
CA ALA A 42 -18.32 -0.92 1.75
C ALA A 42 -18.00 0.24 2.71
N LYS A 43 -18.08 0.02 4.03
CA LYS A 43 -17.73 1.03 5.02
C LYS A 43 -16.21 1.27 5.02
N THR A 44 -15.43 0.22 5.08
CA THR A 44 -13.96 0.28 5.04
C THR A 44 -13.47 0.99 3.77
N LEU A 45 -14.07 0.68 2.62
CA LEU A 45 -13.73 1.37 1.37
C LEU A 45 -14.07 2.86 1.41
N ARG A 46 -15.24 3.24 1.93
CA ARG A 46 -15.62 4.66 2.07
C ARG A 46 -14.64 5.41 2.99
N ASP A 47 -14.33 4.83 4.15
CA ASP A 47 -13.41 5.43 5.12
C ASP A 47 -12.01 5.62 4.50
N ALA A 48 -11.52 4.63 3.75
CA ALA A 48 -10.25 4.72 3.03
C ALA A 48 -10.26 5.82 1.97
N LYS A 49 -11.33 5.93 1.16
CA LYS A 49 -11.49 7.02 0.18
C LYS A 49 -11.49 8.38 0.85
N THR A 50 -12.28 8.55 1.92
CA THR A 50 -12.34 9.79 2.69
C THR A 50 -10.97 10.19 3.20
N TYR A 51 -10.21 9.24 3.75
CA TYR A 51 -8.85 9.47 4.22
C TYR A 51 -7.91 9.89 3.07
N LEU A 52 -7.90 9.14 1.97
CA LEU A 52 -7.01 9.40 0.82
C LEU A 52 -7.28 10.76 0.17
N ILE A 53 -8.55 11.16 0.07
CA ILE A 53 -8.95 12.45 -0.49
C ILE A 53 -8.64 13.58 0.49
N GLY A 54 -9.05 13.45 1.75
CA GLY A 54 -8.92 14.49 2.75
C GLY A 54 -7.47 14.76 3.20
N SER A 55 -6.60 13.74 3.20
CA SER A 55 -5.19 13.88 3.58
C SER A 55 -4.30 14.42 2.45
N TYR A 56 -4.75 14.38 1.20
CA TYR A 56 -3.91 14.76 0.06
C TYR A 56 -3.46 16.22 0.06
N PRO A 57 -4.31 17.22 0.36
CA PRO A 57 -3.90 18.61 0.42
C PRO A 57 -2.78 18.88 1.45
N LEU A 58 -2.72 18.08 2.51
CA LEU A 58 -1.67 18.20 3.54
C LEU A 58 -0.27 17.88 3.03
N ARG A 59 -0.14 17.33 1.84
CA ARG A 59 1.15 17.06 1.20
C ARG A 59 1.77 18.30 0.53
N PHE A 60 0.99 19.36 0.32
CA PHE A 60 1.41 20.59 -0.36
C PHE A 60 1.85 21.68 0.62
N THR A 61 2.56 21.29 1.69
CA THR A 61 2.91 22.19 2.81
C THR A 61 4.21 22.98 2.62
N SER A 62 5.02 22.65 1.62
CA SER A 62 6.26 23.37 1.31
C SER A 62 6.56 23.32 -0.17
N SER A 63 7.37 24.30 -0.66
CA SER A 63 7.84 24.30 -2.05
C SER A 63 8.60 23.03 -2.43
N GLY A 64 9.39 22.48 -1.49
CA GLY A 64 10.10 21.22 -1.70
C GLY A 64 9.15 20.02 -1.89
N ASN A 65 8.10 19.94 -1.09
CA ASN A 65 7.08 18.89 -1.24
C ASN A 65 6.31 19.03 -2.56
N ILE A 66 5.95 20.26 -2.92
CA ILE A 66 5.27 20.53 -4.18
C ILE A 66 6.15 20.11 -5.36
N ALA A 67 7.43 20.53 -5.37
CA ALA A 67 8.38 20.15 -6.41
C ALA A 67 8.54 18.62 -6.51
N ALA A 68 8.67 17.92 -5.38
CA ALA A 68 8.77 16.46 -5.35
C ALA A 68 7.50 15.77 -5.93
N ILE A 69 6.32 16.28 -5.63
CA ILE A 69 5.06 15.77 -6.19
C ILE A 69 5.02 15.97 -7.70
N LEU A 70 5.36 17.16 -8.19
CA LEU A 70 5.35 17.47 -9.62
C LEU A 70 6.37 16.62 -10.39
N VAL A 71 7.58 16.45 -9.85
CA VAL A 71 8.59 15.57 -10.44
C VAL A 71 8.09 14.11 -10.48
N SER A 72 7.48 13.63 -9.39
CA SER A 72 6.90 12.29 -9.37
C SER A 72 5.81 12.11 -10.42
N MET A 73 4.93 13.11 -10.59
CA MET A 73 3.90 13.07 -11.63
C MET A 73 4.48 13.01 -13.04
N GLN A 74 5.55 13.75 -13.31
CA GLN A 74 6.25 13.71 -14.60
C GLN A 74 6.91 12.34 -14.85
N LEU A 75 7.58 11.79 -13.85
CA LEU A 75 8.22 10.47 -13.96
C LEU A 75 7.21 9.34 -14.21
N GLU A 76 6.02 9.47 -13.64
CA GLU A 76 4.92 8.51 -13.79
C GLU A 76 4.01 8.81 -15.01
N GLU A 77 4.31 9.86 -15.77
CA GLU A 77 3.58 10.27 -16.98
C GLU A 77 2.07 10.53 -16.72
N LEU A 78 1.72 11.05 -15.52
CA LEU A 78 0.32 11.24 -15.10
C LEU A 78 -0.37 12.45 -15.73
N GLY A 79 0.37 13.37 -16.34
CA GLY A 79 -0.17 14.60 -16.92
C GLY A 79 -0.43 15.70 -15.88
N ILE A 80 -0.58 16.93 -16.38
CA ILE A 80 -0.76 18.13 -15.53
C ILE A 80 -2.10 18.13 -14.80
N ASP A 81 -3.14 17.56 -15.39
CA ASP A 81 -4.50 17.55 -14.86
C ASP A 81 -4.73 16.46 -13.77
N PHE A 82 -3.70 15.66 -13.47
CA PHE A 82 -3.83 14.57 -12.51
C PHE A 82 -4.27 15.04 -11.14
N ILE A 83 -3.80 16.20 -10.68
CA ILE A 83 -4.15 16.74 -9.35
C ILE A 83 -5.67 16.94 -9.25
N ASP A 84 -6.29 17.50 -10.29
CA ASP A 84 -7.72 17.77 -10.35
C ASP A 84 -8.53 16.48 -10.52
N GLN A 85 -8.04 15.54 -11.33
CA GLN A 85 -8.70 14.28 -11.63
C GLN A 85 -8.58 13.25 -10.51
N ARG A 86 -7.56 13.35 -9.65
CA ARG A 86 -7.21 12.35 -8.65
C ARG A 86 -8.39 11.96 -7.75
N ASN A 87 -9.14 12.92 -7.27
CA ASN A 87 -10.27 12.65 -6.37
C ASN A 87 -11.39 11.89 -7.09
N SER A 88 -11.65 12.21 -8.35
CA SER A 88 -12.61 11.48 -9.17
C SER A 88 -12.16 10.06 -9.44
N LEU A 89 -10.86 9.85 -9.73
CA LEU A 89 -10.28 8.52 -9.90
C LEU A 89 -10.41 7.66 -8.63
N ILE A 90 -10.13 8.23 -7.45
CA ILE A 90 -10.32 7.52 -6.18
C ILE A 90 -11.79 7.18 -5.96
N ASN A 91 -12.69 8.11 -6.23
CA ASN A 91 -14.13 7.89 -6.05
C ASN A 91 -14.70 6.84 -7.01
N SER A 92 -14.16 6.72 -8.22
CA SER A 92 -14.61 5.74 -9.22
C SER A 92 -14.28 4.28 -8.87
N VAL A 93 -13.29 4.05 -8.01
CA VAL A 93 -12.91 2.68 -7.59
C VAL A 93 -14.08 2.00 -6.88
N SER A 94 -14.56 0.88 -7.40
CA SER A 94 -15.65 0.11 -6.81
C SER A 94 -15.16 -0.88 -5.74
N LEU A 95 -16.09 -1.37 -4.93
CA LEU A 95 -15.80 -2.42 -3.95
C LEU A 95 -15.35 -3.72 -4.65
N ASN A 96 -15.93 -4.01 -5.80
CA ASN A 96 -15.56 -5.18 -6.59
C ASN A 96 -14.12 -5.08 -7.10
N ASP A 97 -13.71 -3.89 -7.60
CA ASP A 97 -12.34 -3.67 -8.08
C ASP A 97 -11.31 -3.89 -6.98
N VAL A 98 -11.58 -3.34 -5.77
CA VAL A 98 -10.68 -3.51 -4.62
C VAL A 98 -10.57 -4.98 -4.23
N ASN A 99 -11.69 -5.68 -4.10
CA ASN A 99 -11.68 -7.06 -3.65
C ASN A 99 -11.10 -8.02 -4.70
N ALA A 100 -11.37 -7.79 -5.98
CA ALA A 100 -10.76 -8.55 -7.08
C ALA A 100 -9.25 -8.34 -7.14
N THR A 101 -8.79 -7.09 -6.98
CA THR A 101 -7.37 -6.75 -6.96
C THR A 101 -6.66 -7.34 -5.73
N ALA A 102 -7.28 -7.26 -4.56
CA ALA A 102 -6.75 -7.87 -3.35
C ALA A 102 -6.57 -9.38 -3.51
N LYS A 103 -7.57 -10.07 -4.04
CA LYS A 103 -7.50 -11.52 -4.31
C LYS A 103 -6.37 -11.87 -5.29
N LYS A 104 -6.11 -11.01 -6.28
CA LYS A 104 -5.08 -11.23 -7.29
C LYS A 104 -3.66 -10.97 -6.76
N LEU A 105 -3.49 -9.93 -5.93
CA LEU A 105 -2.16 -9.45 -5.56
C LEU A 105 -1.69 -9.92 -4.18
N LEU A 106 -2.61 -10.21 -3.26
CA LEU A 106 -2.25 -10.53 -1.88
C LEU A 106 -2.07 -12.05 -1.70
N ASP A 107 -0.93 -12.55 -2.16
CA ASP A 107 -0.53 -13.93 -1.91
C ASP A 107 0.47 -13.99 -0.73
N PRO A 108 0.06 -14.50 0.44
CA PRO A 108 0.92 -14.55 1.62
C PRO A 108 2.08 -15.56 1.49
N ASP A 109 2.00 -16.48 0.54
CA ASP A 109 2.99 -17.54 0.35
C ASP A 109 4.09 -17.12 -0.64
N ASN A 110 3.85 -16.06 -1.42
CA ASN A 110 4.81 -15.42 -2.32
C ASN A 110 5.41 -14.11 -1.79
N LEU A 111 5.32 -13.87 -0.48
CA LEU A 111 5.92 -12.69 0.14
C LEU A 111 7.43 -12.84 0.27
N VAL A 112 8.18 -11.88 -0.27
CA VAL A 112 9.59 -11.69 0.07
C VAL A 112 9.66 -10.89 1.35
N ILE A 113 10.25 -11.46 2.40
CA ILE A 113 10.36 -10.85 3.72
C ILE A 113 11.82 -10.62 4.04
N VAL A 114 12.19 -9.37 4.31
CA VAL A 114 13.53 -8.99 4.76
C VAL A 114 13.42 -8.52 6.21
N VAL A 115 14.21 -9.13 7.08
CA VAL A 115 14.27 -8.76 8.51
C VAL A 115 15.69 -8.30 8.84
N VAL A 116 15.80 -7.13 9.44
CA VAL A 116 17.08 -6.57 9.91
C VAL A 116 17.07 -6.49 11.43
N GLY A 117 18.07 -7.10 12.06
CA GLY A 117 18.21 -7.18 13.51
C GLY A 117 18.63 -8.57 13.98
N SER A 118 18.30 -8.90 15.23
CA SER A 118 18.53 -10.24 15.83
C SER A 118 17.18 -10.90 16.13
N PRO A 119 16.41 -11.30 15.11
CA PRO A 119 15.05 -11.80 15.29
C PRO A 119 15.06 -13.17 15.99
N GLU A 120 14.07 -13.35 16.86
CA GLU A 120 13.77 -14.65 17.47
C GLU A 120 12.56 -15.30 16.77
N GLY A 121 12.58 -16.64 16.68
CA GLY A 121 11.47 -17.41 16.10
C GLY A 121 11.30 -17.26 14.60
N VAL A 122 12.35 -16.86 13.88
CA VAL A 122 12.38 -16.75 12.41
C VAL A 122 13.62 -17.47 11.89
N THR A 123 13.42 -18.28 10.87
CA THR A 123 14.53 -18.91 10.12
C THR A 123 14.63 -18.24 8.74
N SER A 124 15.86 -17.93 8.34
CA SER A 124 16.15 -17.52 6.97
C SER A 124 15.87 -18.67 6.01
N THR A 125 15.15 -18.41 4.93
CA THR A 125 15.10 -19.32 3.78
C THR A 125 16.20 -18.92 2.81
N PRO A 126 16.90 -19.88 2.19
CA PRO A 126 17.95 -19.61 1.21
C PRO A 126 17.37 -18.91 -0.02
#